data_a3798575f8d3e19f9f90df85b06d86a4
#
_entry.id   a3798575f8d3e19f9f90df85b06d86a4
#
_cell.length_a   1.000
_cell.length_b   1.000
_cell.length_c   1.000
_cell.angle_alpha   90.00
_cell.angle_beta   90.00
_cell.angle_gamma   90.00
#
_symmetry.space_group_name_H-M   'P 1'
#
loop_
_entity.id
_entity.type
_entity.pdbx_description
1 polymer ?
#
loop_
_entity_poly.entity_id
_entity_poly.type
_entity_poly.pdbx_seq_one_letter_code
_entity_poly.pdbx_strand_id
1 'polypeptide(L)'
;MGFLSFFGPSPLGIAITALIVILIAAVIFVGVNVILAFSGGPDACTPGGGPITVNAANADAFQQKWDGFDAILDGASPSSVSFNESEVSSRADQYFSDEADVDFEDIRICIHDDFGEATGSLEAILGLQTDVKISGTVDLSGDHPVAVDVDIDIGNVPGFVTDAIEGFVDDAIDEALENIDLSHTYTPTLTEGNAQIDGVP
;
A
#
# COMPACT_ATOMS: atom_id res chain seq x y z
N MET A 1 -30.29 -37.37 -25.39
CA MET A 1 -31.42 -36.51 -25.88
C MET A 1 -32.47 -36.47 -24.77
N GLY A 2 -32.62 -35.42 -23.97
CA GLY A 2 -33.59 -35.40 -22.88
C GLY A 2 -33.59 -34.20 -21.96
N PHE A 3 -32.73 -33.19 -22.18
CA PHE A 3 -32.68 -32.03 -21.27
C PHE A 3 -33.59 -30.88 -21.66
N LEU A 4 -34.06 -30.81 -22.89
CA LEU A 4 -34.90 -29.71 -23.42
C LEU A 4 -36.41 -29.91 -23.25
N SER A 5 -36.86 -31.08 -22.76
CA SER A 5 -38.30 -31.32 -22.56
C SER A 5 -38.81 -30.86 -21.17
N PHE A 6 -37.93 -30.41 -20.29
CA PHE A 6 -38.34 -29.91 -18.96
C PHE A 6 -38.88 -28.47 -18.99
N PHE A 7 -38.61 -27.72 -20.04
CA PHE A 7 -39.07 -26.32 -20.22
C PHE A 7 -40.29 -26.19 -21.14
N GLY A 8 -41.24 -27.11 -21.02
CA GLY A 8 -42.53 -27.01 -21.70
C GLY A 8 -43.33 -25.76 -21.27
N PRO A 9 -44.35 -25.31 -22.06
CA PRO A 9 -45.12 -24.08 -21.83
C PRO A 9 -46.09 -24.20 -20.61
N SER A 10 -45.70 -24.93 -19.59
CA SER A 10 -46.43 -24.96 -18.33
C SER A 10 -46.13 -23.71 -17.50
N PRO A 11 -47.08 -23.13 -16.76
CA PRO A 11 -46.81 -21.94 -15.93
C PRO A 11 -45.66 -22.14 -14.96
N LEU A 12 -45.42 -23.36 -14.52
CA LEU A 12 -44.25 -23.72 -13.66
C LEU A 12 -42.94 -23.67 -14.42
N GLY A 13 -42.90 -24.15 -15.68
CA GLY A 13 -41.69 -24.10 -16.52
C GLY A 13 -41.30 -22.66 -16.86
N ILE A 14 -42.27 -21.80 -17.13
CA ILE A 14 -42.03 -20.36 -17.37
C ILE A 14 -41.48 -19.68 -16.11
N ALA A 15 -42.05 -19.99 -14.92
CA ALA A 15 -41.59 -19.40 -13.67
C ALA A 15 -40.16 -19.81 -13.31
N ILE A 16 -39.80 -21.09 -13.52
CA ILE A 16 -38.42 -21.59 -13.28
C ILE A 16 -37.45 -20.94 -14.26
N THR A 17 -37.78 -20.81 -15.55
CA THR A 17 -36.93 -20.16 -16.55
C THR A 17 -36.72 -18.69 -16.22
N ALA A 18 -37.77 -17.97 -15.83
CA ALA A 18 -37.67 -16.58 -15.40
C ALA A 18 -36.77 -16.41 -14.17
N LEU A 19 -36.90 -17.31 -13.17
CA LEU A 19 -36.04 -17.31 -12.00
C LEU A 19 -34.55 -17.52 -12.34
N ILE A 20 -34.26 -18.48 -13.22
CA ILE A 20 -32.87 -18.74 -13.67
C ILE A 20 -32.30 -17.52 -14.40
N VAL A 21 -33.07 -16.90 -15.28
CA VAL A 21 -32.63 -15.69 -16.01
C VAL A 21 -32.37 -14.54 -15.05
N ILE A 22 -33.23 -14.33 -14.05
CA ILE A 22 -33.02 -13.31 -13.01
C ILE A 22 -31.76 -13.59 -12.20
N LEU A 23 -31.50 -14.83 -11.81
CA LEU A 23 -30.30 -15.22 -11.06
C LEU A 23 -29.02 -14.99 -11.90
N ILE A 24 -29.02 -15.39 -13.17
CA ILE A 24 -27.89 -15.14 -14.09
C ILE A 24 -27.65 -13.64 -14.26
N ALA A 25 -28.74 -12.86 -14.47
CA ALA A 25 -28.64 -11.40 -14.61
C ALA A 25 -28.09 -10.76 -13.31
N ALA A 26 -28.52 -11.24 -12.14
CA ALA A 26 -28.00 -10.76 -10.85
C ALA A 26 -26.51 -11.08 -10.69
N VAL A 27 -26.07 -12.30 -11.03
CA VAL A 27 -24.66 -12.69 -10.96
C VAL A 27 -23.79 -11.85 -11.92
N ILE A 28 -24.27 -11.64 -13.15
CA ILE A 28 -23.58 -10.77 -14.14
C ILE A 28 -23.54 -9.33 -13.63
N PHE A 29 -24.66 -8.81 -13.11
CA PHE A 29 -24.74 -7.44 -12.59
C PHE A 29 -23.78 -7.23 -11.41
N VAL A 30 -23.74 -8.16 -10.44
CA VAL A 30 -22.82 -8.11 -9.32
C VAL A 30 -21.39 -8.23 -9.80
N GLY A 31 -21.07 -9.21 -10.68
CA GLY A 31 -19.72 -9.41 -11.21
C GLY A 31 -19.20 -8.20 -11.98
N VAL A 32 -20.03 -7.58 -12.83
CA VAL A 32 -19.65 -6.35 -13.58
C VAL A 32 -19.44 -5.18 -12.62
N ASN A 33 -20.29 -5.00 -11.59
CA ASN A 33 -20.11 -3.91 -10.64
C ASN A 33 -18.87 -4.11 -9.76
N VAL A 34 -18.54 -5.34 -9.37
CA VAL A 34 -17.30 -5.65 -8.66
C VAL A 34 -16.08 -5.31 -9.53
N ILE A 35 -16.04 -5.78 -10.79
CA ILE A 35 -14.92 -5.47 -11.71
C ILE A 35 -14.80 -3.96 -11.94
N LEU A 36 -15.91 -3.24 -12.12
CA LEU A 36 -15.89 -1.78 -12.30
C LEU A 36 -15.49 -1.04 -11.03
N ALA A 37 -15.82 -1.54 -9.86
CA ALA A 37 -15.41 -0.98 -8.57
C ALA A 37 -13.90 -1.07 -8.37
N PHE A 38 -13.27 -2.15 -8.83
CA PHE A 38 -11.81 -2.34 -8.77
C PHE A 38 -11.04 -1.79 -9.99
N SER A 39 -11.70 -1.13 -10.93
CA SER A 39 -11.07 -0.62 -12.15
C SER A 39 -10.63 0.85 -12.08
N GLY A 40 -10.72 1.51 -10.94
CA GLY A 40 -10.34 2.91 -10.75
C GLY A 40 -9.54 3.08 -9.47
N GLY A 41 -8.22 2.92 -9.55
CA GLY A 41 -7.30 3.22 -8.44
C GLY A 41 -7.06 4.73 -8.26
N PRO A 42 -6.43 5.13 -7.14
CA PRO A 42 -5.94 6.48 -6.95
C PRO A 42 -4.88 6.82 -8.00
N ASP A 43 -4.72 8.11 -8.28
CA ASP A 43 -3.62 8.56 -9.13
C ASP A 43 -2.27 8.23 -8.48
N ALA A 44 -1.31 7.74 -9.27
CA ALA A 44 0.05 7.52 -8.80
C ALA A 44 0.64 8.81 -8.24
N CYS A 45 1.44 8.71 -7.19
CA CYS A 45 2.09 9.88 -6.59
C CYS A 45 3.03 10.56 -7.59
N THR A 46 3.22 11.86 -7.44
CA THR A 46 4.10 12.65 -8.32
C THR A 46 5.46 12.84 -7.67
N PRO A 47 6.54 12.25 -8.19
CA PRO A 47 7.87 12.38 -7.59
C PRO A 47 8.38 13.82 -7.58
N GLY A 48 8.87 14.29 -6.44
CA GLY A 48 9.50 15.60 -6.29
C GLY A 48 10.94 15.64 -6.77
N GLY A 49 11.66 14.51 -6.67
CA GLY A 49 13.08 14.37 -7.03
C GLY A 49 13.36 13.90 -8.46
N GLY A 50 12.33 13.70 -9.27
CA GLY A 50 12.45 13.14 -10.63
C GLY A 50 12.01 11.67 -10.69
N PRO A 51 12.24 10.96 -11.81
CA PRO A 51 11.73 9.60 -11.99
C PRO A 51 12.25 8.64 -10.91
N ILE A 52 11.32 7.92 -10.24
CA ILE A 52 11.66 6.89 -9.27
C ILE A 52 12.10 5.62 -10.00
N THR A 53 13.24 5.07 -9.58
CA THR A 53 13.79 3.81 -10.10
C THR A 53 13.92 2.81 -8.96
N VAL A 54 13.05 1.80 -8.94
CA VAL A 54 13.06 0.72 -7.94
C VAL A 54 14.00 -0.39 -8.42
N ASN A 55 15.02 -0.71 -7.61
CA ASN A 55 15.97 -1.80 -7.87
C ASN A 55 16.82 -2.13 -6.64
N ALA A 56 17.44 -3.32 -6.65
CA ALA A 56 18.30 -3.78 -5.55
C ALA A 56 19.47 -2.84 -5.22
N ALA A 57 20.07 -2.17 -6.23
CA ALA A 57 21.20 -1.27 -5.97
C ALA A 57 20.80 -0.03 -5.15
N ASN A 58 19.59 0.50 -5.36
CA ASN A 58 19.05 1.60 -4.56
C ASN A 58 18.67 1.13 -3.16
N ALA A 59 18.12 -0.09 -3.02
CA ALA A 59 17.85 -0.69 -1.70
C ALA A 59 19.15 -0.90 -0.90
N ASP A 60 20.21 -1.41 -1.54
CA ASP A 60 21.53 -1.57 -0.94
C ASP A 60 22.14 -0.20 -0.55
N ALA A 61 21.95 0.82 -1.40
CA ALA A 61 22.43 2.17 -1.10
C ALA A 61 21.72 2.76 0.13
N PHE A 62 20.41 2.58 0.24
CA PHE A 62 19.66 2.94 1.45
C PHE A 62 20.26 2.26 2.68
N GLN A 63 20.41 0.93 2.64
CA GLN A 63 20.91 0.15 3.77
C GLN A 63 22.34 0.59 4.18
N GLN A 64 23.25 0.78 3.22
CA GLN A 64 24.60 1.24 3.52
C GLN A 64 24.64 2.63 4.15
N LYS A 65 23.79 3.55 3.70
CA LYS A 65 23.68 4.89 4.29
C LYS A 65 23.15 4.80 5.73
N TRP A 66 22.12 3.97 5.94
CA TRP A 66 21.55 3.75 7.27
C TRP A 66 22.57 3.16 8.24
N ASP A 67 23.23 2.06 7.84
CA ASP A 67 24.26 1.39 8.68
C ASP A 67 25.42 2.34 9.02
N GLY A 68 25.85 3.15 8.05
CA GLY A 68 26.89 4.14 8.27
C GLY A 68 26.48 5.26 9.22
N PHE A 69 25.24 5.70 9.14
CA PHE A 69 24.66 6.71 10.01
C PHE A 69 24.52 6.19 11.44
N ASP A 70 23.95 5.00 11.62
CA ASP A 70 23.76 4.34 12.91
C ASP A 70 25.10 4.09 13.61
N ALA A 71 26.12 3.60 12.90
CA ALA A 71 27.47 3.41 13.44
C ALA A 71 28.13 4.70 13.95
N ILE A 72 27.79 5.87 13.38
CA ILE A 72 28.28 7.17 13.86
C ILE A 72 27.57 7.54 15.16
N LEU A 73 26.27 7.29 15.26
CA LEU A 73 25.48 7.54 16.48
C LEU A 73 25.93 6.63 17.61
N ASP A 74 26.21 5.34 17.36
CA ASP A 74 26.80 4.40 18.29
C ASP A 74 28.16 4.86 18.82
N GLY A 75 28.91 5.58 17.99
CA GLY A 75 30.15 6.26 18.37
C GLY A 75 29.95 7.55 19.20
N ALA A 76 28.74 7.81 19.67
CA ALA A 76 28.33 8.97 20.46
C ALA A 76 28.59 10.32 19.77
N SER A 77 28.40 10.39 18.45
CA SER A 77 28.52 11.61 17.66
C SER A 77 27.23 11.90 16.91
N PRO A 78 26.67 13.11 16.97
CA PRO A 78 25.54 13.51 16.15
C PRO A 78 25.87 13.38 14.66
N SER A 79 24.90 12.94 13.87
CA SER A 79 25.05 12.76 12.43
C SER A 79 23.74 13.07 11.70
N SER A 80 23.82 13.17 10.38
CA SER A 80 22.65 13.23 9.52
C SER A 80 22.84 12.38 8.27
N VAL A 81 21.73 11.82 7.78
CA VAL A 81 21.67 11.02 6.57
C VAL A 81 20.55 11.53 5.68
N SER A 82 20.69 11.34 4.37
CA SER A 82 19.69 11.78 3.40
C SER A 82 19.39 10.66 2.40
N PHE A 83 18.12 10.48 2.12
CA PHE A 83 17.59 9.47 1.21
C PHE A 83 16.73 10.12 0.14
N ASN A 84 16.88 9.68 -1.11
CA ASN A 84 16.00 10.07 -2.19
C ASN A 84 14.85 9.07 -2.36
N GLU A 85 13.83 9.45 -3.14
CA GLU A 85 12.64 8.64 -3.40
C GLU A 85 12.95 7.25 -3.97
N SER A 86 13.97 7.13 -4.83
CA SER A 86 14.35 5.84 -5.41
C SER A 86 14.95 4.89 -4.36
N GLU A 87 15.74 5.39 -3.43
CA GLU A 87 16.32 4.62 -2.35
C GLU A 87 15.22 4.15 -1.37
N VAL A 88 14.34 5.06 -0.95
CA VAL A 88 13.24 4.74 -0.04
C VAL A 88 12.26 3.75 -0.68
N SER A 89 11.82 4.00 -1.92
CA SER A 89 10.92 3.09 -2.65
C SER A 89 11.54 1.70 -2.84
N SER A 90 12.84 1.64 -3.16
CA SER A 90 13.51 0.34 -3.37
C SER A 90 13.65 -0.45 -2.07
N ARG A 91 13.90 0.21 -0.95
CA ARG A 91 13.97 -0.47 0.35
C ARG A 91 12.59 -0.95 0.81
N ALA A 92 11.54 -0.15 0.60
CA ALA A 92 10.17 -0.56 0.88
C ALA A 92 9.73 -1.75 0.02
N ASP A 93 9.96 -1.70 -1.29
CA ASP A 93 9.66 -2.79 -2.21
C ASP A 93 10.36 -4.11 -1.81
N GLN A 94 11.64 -4.03 -1.42
CA GLN A 94 12.37 -5.18 -0.91
C GLN A 94 11.77 -5.73 0.40
N TYR A 95 11.41 -4.85 1.34
CA TYR A 95 10.81 -5.26 2.62
C TYR A 95 9.49 -6.00 2.41
N PHE A 96 8.60 -5.46 1.60
CA PHE A 96 7.31 -6.09 1.34
C PHE A 96 7.44 -7.38 0.52
N SER A 97 8.43 -7.50 -0.36
CA SER A 97 8.69 -8.72 -1.11
C SER A 97 9.30 -9.85 -0.27
N ASP A 98 10.17 -9.53 0.69
CA ASP A 98 11.01 -10.50 1.38
C ASP A 98 10.55 -10.79 2.82
N GLU A 99 9.96 -9.83 3.52
CA GLU A 99 9.77 -9.84 4.97
C GLU A 99 8.32 -9.66 5.43
N ALA A 100 7.48 -9.01 4.63
CA ALA A 100 6.09 -8.73 5.02
C ALA A 100 5.15 -9.90 4.69
N ASP A 101 4.15 -10.12 5.56
CA ASP A 101 3.06 -11.09 5.32
C ASP A 101 1.96 -10.53 4.39
N VAL A 102 2.21 -9.37 3.79
CA VAL A 102 1.27 -8.63 2.94
C VAL A 102 1.82 -8.52 1.53
N ASP A 103 1.07 -9.00 0.54
CA ASP A 103 1.40 -8.86 -0.89
C ASP A 103 1.09 -7.44 -1.36
N PHE A 104 2.04 -6.52 -1.12
CA PHE A 104 2.00 -5.15 -1.61
C PHE A 104 3.07 -4.98 -2.67
N GLU A 105 2.67 -4.80 -3.90
CA GLU A 105 3.53 -4.79 -5.09
C GLU A 105 3.64 -3.38 -5.71
N ASP A 106 4.65 -3.20 -6.57
CA ASP A 106 4.87 -1.96 -7.34
C ASP A 106 4.97 -0.69 -6.47
N ILE A 107 5.58 -0.81 -5.30
CA ILE A 107 5.65 0.26 -4.30
C ILE A 107 6.47 1.43 -4.81
N ARG A 108 5.90 2.63 -4.71
CA ARG A 108 6.56 3.91 -4.99
C ARG A 108 6.27 4.87 -3.86
N ILE A 109 7.33 5.49 -3.35
CA ILE A 109 7.24 6.49 -2.30
C ILE A 109 7.69 7.82 -2.88
N CYS A 110 6.77 8.79 -2.91
CA CYS A 110 7.02 10.18 -3.26
C CYS A 110 7.15 11.00 -1.98
N ILE A 111 8.14 11.88 -1.95
CA ILE A 111 8.43 12.70 -0.78
C ILE A 111 8.15 14.15 -1.14
N HIS A 112 7.29 14.77 -0.35
CA HIS A 112 6.90 16.17 -0.49
C HIS A 112 7.38 16.99 0.72
N ASP A 113 7.17 18.30 0.67
CA ASP A 113 7.42 19.13 1.85
C ASP A 113 6.48 18.70 2.99
N ASP A 114 7.07 18.24 4.10
CA ASP A 114 6.43 17.84 5.34
C ASP A 114 5.63 16.51 5.33
N PHE A 115 5.45 15.81 4.20
CA PHE A 115 4.75 14.52 4.16
C PHE A 115 5.29 13.58 3.09
N GLY A 116 4.92 12.30 3.19
CA GLY A 116 5.21 11.28 2.18
C GLY A 116 3.92 10.69 1.60
N GLU A 117 3.97 10.22 0.35
CA GLU A 117 2.93 9.42 -0.29
C GLU A 117 3.52 8.07 -0.72
N ALA A 118 2.90 6.97 -0.33
CA ALA A 118 3.21 5.64 -0.83
C ALA A 118 2.08 5.19 -1.75
N THR A 119 2.42 4.71 -2.94
CA THR A 119 1.46 4.08 -3.87
C THR A 119 1.93 2.68 -4.20
N GLY A 120 0.98 1.77 -4.44
CA GLY A 120 1.26 0.39 -4.82
C GLY A 120 -0.02 -0.38 -5.06
N SER A 121 0.12 -1.66 -5.40
CA SER A 121 -0.99 -2.57 -5.65
C SER A 121 -1.07 -3.61 -4.54
N LEU A 122 -2.25 -3.78 -3.96
CA LEU A 122 -2.53 -4.75 -2.91
C LEU A 122 -3.42 -5.85 -3.46
N GLU A 123 -3.09 -7.12 -3.21
CA GLU A 123 -4.01 -8.22 -3.49
C GLU A 123 -5.17 -8.20 -2.48
N ALA A 124 -6.33 -7.76 -2.96
CA ALA A 124 -7.55 -7.71 -2.17
C ALA A 124 -8.28 -9.06 -2.18
N ILE A 125 -9.55 -9.06 -1.78
CA ILE A 125 -10.41 -10.23 -1.69
C ILE A 125 -10.54 -10.93 -3.06
N LEU A 126 -10.44 -12.25 -3.10
CA LEU A 126 -10.62 -13.11 -4.28
C LEU A 126 -9.53 -13.00 -5.36
N GLY A 127 -8.32 -12.56 -5.03
CA GLY A 127 -7.22 -12.40 -5.99
C GLY A 127 -7.40 -11.22 -6.92
N LEU A 128 -8.21 -10.22 -6.54
CA LEU A 128 -8.34 -8.96 -7.24
C LEU A 128 -7.30 -7.99 -6.70
N GLN A 129 -6.50 -7.41 -7.58
CA GLN A 129 -5.57 -6.34 -7.22
C GLN A 129 -6.30 -5.00 -7.16
N THR A 130 -5.97 -4.18 -6.18
CA THR A 130 -6.44 -2.80 -6.07
C THR A 130 -5.25 -1.88 -5.83
N ASP A 131 -5.26 -0.73 -6.48
CA ASP A 131 -4.27 0.30 -6.23
C ASP A 131 -4.63 1.04 -4.95
N VAL A 132 -3.61 1.27 -4.13
CA VAL A 132 -3.73 1.97 -2.85
C VAL A 132 -2.75 3.12 -2.84
N LYS A 133 -3.18 4.26 -2.31
CA LYS A 133 -2.32 5.39 -1.97
C LYS A 133 -2.47 5.71 -0.49
N ILE A 134 -1.35 5.79 0.19
CA ILE A 134 -1.24 6.12 1.60
C ILE A 134 -0.43 7.40 1.70
N SER A 135 -0.95 8.41 2.35
CA SER A 135 -0.21 9.64 2.65
C SER A 135 -0.12 9.87 4.15
N GLY A 136 0.96 10.48 4.59
CA GLY A 136 1.17 10.76 6.01
C GLY A 136 2.60 11.17 6.32
N THR A 137 2.92 11.26 7.61
CA THR A 137 4.27 11.48 8.12
C THR A 137 4.60 10.45 9.20
N VAL A 138 5.87 10.39 9.60
CA VAL A 138 6.35 9.48 10.64
C VAL A 138 6.99 10.28 11.76
N ASP A 139 6.52 10.07 12.98
CA ASP A 139 7.15 10.59 14.20
C ASP A 139 8.18 9.57 14.70
N LEU A 140 9.44 10.00 14.80
CA LEU A 140 10.58 9.22 15.26
C LEU A 140 11.07 9.65 16.65
N SER A 141 10.26 10.39 17.41
CA SER A 141 10.65 10.94 18.73
C SER A 141 10.50 9.95 19.89
N GLY A 142 9.81 8.81 19.69
CA GLY A 142 9.58 7.76 20.67
C GLY A 142 10.59 6.61 20.61
N ASP A 143 10.31 5.54 21.33
CA ASP A 143 11.09 4.28 21.29
C ASP A 143 10.83 3.49 19.99
N HIS A 144 9.69 3.74 19.34
CA HIS A 144 9.29 3.18 18.06
C HIS A 144 8.79 4.29 17.13
N PRO A 145 8.91 4.14 15.80
CA PRO A 145 8.26 5.03 14.84
C PRO A 145 6.74 4.99 15.00
N VAL A 146 6.07 6.10 14.77
CA VAL A 146 4.60 6.19 14.77
C VAL A 146 4.15 6.91 13.50
N ALA A 147 3.21 6.33 12.76
CA ALA A 147 2.59 6.99 11.64
C ALA A 147 1.61 8.07 12.13
N VAL A 148 1.66 9.25 11.53
CA VAL A 148 0.87 10.42 11.93
C VAL A 148 0.17 11.01 10.71
N ASP A 149 -1.06 11.46 10.91
CA ASP A 149 -1.90 12.09 9.88
C ASP A 149 -2.04 11.18 8.63
N VAL A 150 -2.29 9.88 8.85
CA VAL A 150 -2.43 8.89 7.80
C VAL A 150 -3.77 9.08 7.07
N ASP A 151 -3.72 9.18 5.75
CA ASP A 151 -4.88 9.17 4.86
C ASP A 151 -4.70 8.06 3.83
N ILE A 152 -5.72 7.22 3.65
CA ILE A 152 -5.69 6.05 2.76
C ILE A 152 -6.73 6.24 1.66
N ASP A 153 -6.29 6.26 0.41
CA ASP A 153 -7.14 6.29 -0.78
C ASP A 153 -7.02 4.96 -1.54
N ILE A 154 -8.14 4.27 -1.69
CA ILE A 154 -8.23 2.95 -2.35
C ILE A 154 -8.99 3.07 -3.69
N GLY A 155 -9.28 4.29 -4.11
CA GLY A 155 -10.06 4.54 -5.32
C GLY A 155 -11.54 4.15 -5.18
N ASN A 156 -12.15 3.73 -6.28
CA ASN A 156 -13.60 3.48 -6.37
C ASN A 156 -13.99 2.06 -5.93
N VAL A 157 -13.74 1.70 -4.67
CA VAL A 157 -14.22 0.42 -4.12
C VAL A 157 -15.54 0.61 -3.32
N PRO A 158 -16.40 -0.41 -3.22
CA PRO A 158 -17.59 -0.34 -2.38
C PRO A 158 -17.22 -0.07 -0.91
N GLY A 159 -17.95 0.78 -0.19
CA GLY A 159 -17.62 1.24 1.16
C GLY A 159 -17.34 0.13 2.18
N PHE A 160 -18.03 -1.04 2.09
CA PHE A 160 -17.73 -2.18 2.96
C PHE A 160 -16.36 -2.83 2.68
N VAL A 161 -15.80 -2.63 1.48
CA VAL A 161 -14.44 -3.08 1.10
C VAL A 161 -13.43 -2.05 1.57
N THR A 162 -13.74 -0.76 1.43
CA THR A 162 -12.91 0.34 1.93
C THR A 162 -12.61 0.17 3.41
N ASP A 163 -13.64 0.05 4.25
CA ASP A 163 -13.50 -0.13 5.71
C ASP A 163 -12.62 -1.34 6.07
N ALA A 164 -12.72 -2.43 5.30
CA ALA A 164 -11.95 -3.65 5.54
C ALA A 164 -10.47 -3.48 5.13
N ILE A 165 -10.20 -2.80 4.02
CA ILE A 165 -8.84 -2.57 3.53
C ILE A 165 -8.14 -1.50 4.39
N GLU A 166 -8.82 -0.41 4.75
CA GLU A 166 -8.28 0.62 5.65
C GLU A 166 -7.84 -0.01 6.98
N GLY A 167 -8.71 -0.80 7.62
CA GLY A 167 -8.35 -1.50 8.86
C GLY A 167 -7.18 -2.47 8.70
N PHE A 168 -7.09 -3.17 7.57
CA PHE A 168 -5.97 -4.07 7.29
C PHE A 168 -4.65 -3.31 7.04
N VAL A 169 -4.70 -2.18 6.32
CA VAL A 169 -3.53 -1.34 6.05
C VAL A 169 -3.05 -0.68 7.34
N ASP A 170 -3.95 -0.16 8.17
CA ASP A 170 -3.62 0.42 9.47
C ASP A 170 -2.93 -0.62 10.37
N ASP A 171 -3.50 -1.82 10.51
CA ASP A 171 -2.89 -2.91 11.29
C ASP A 171 -1.50 -3.29 10.76
N ALA A 172 -1.32 -3.35 9.43
CA ALA A 172 -0.04 -3.69 8.81
C ALA A 172 1.03 -2.59 9.01
N ILE A 173 0.64 -1.32 8.97
CA ILE A 173 1.52 -0.17 9.25
C ILE A 173 1.96 -0.23 10.72
N ASP A 174 1.02 -0.39 11.64
CA ASP A 174 1.30 -0.44 13.07
C ASP A 174 2.23 -1.61 13.40
N GLU A 175 1.96 -2.82 12.89
CA GLU A 175 2.82 -4.00 13.09
C GLU A 175 4.23 -3.80 12.54
N ALA A 176 4.35 -3.19 11.34
CA ALA A 176 5.65 -2.92 10.73
C ALA A 176 6.46 -1.90 11.56
N LEU A 177 5.82 -0.87 12.10
CA LEU A 177 6.47 0.17 12.89
C LEU A 177 6.80 -0.28 14.32
N GLU A 178 5.93 -1.06 14.98
CA GLU A 178 6.19 -1.61 16.32
C GLU A 178 7.42 -2.53 16.38
N ASN A 179 7.79 -3.16 15.27
CA ASN A 179 8.96 -4.04 15.19
C ASN A 179 10.29 -3.29 14.98
N ILE A 180 10.25 -1.95 14.87
CA ILE A 180 11.44 -1.11 14.70
C ILE A 180 11.78 -0.47 16.04
N ASP A 181 12.86 -0.92 16.68
CA ASP A 181 13.42 -0.28 17.90
C ASP A 181 14.30 0.91 17.51
N LEU A 182 13.98 2.09 18.00
CA LEU A 182 14.78 3.30 17.81
C LEU A 182 15.83 3.41 18.95
N SER A 183 17.08 3.12 18.61
CA SER A 183 18.20 3.13 19.59
C SER A 183 18.68 4.54 19.95
N HIS A 184 18.34 5.55 19.14
CA HIS A 184 18.79 6.93 19.24
C HIS A 184 17.60 7.89 19.05
N THR A 185 17.82 9.17 19.28
CA THR A 185 16.79 10.18 18.99
C THR A 185 16.94 10.66 17.53
N TYR A 186 15.87 10.56 16.76
CA TYR A 186 15.85 10.93 15.35
C TYR A 186 14.87 12.09 15.09
N THR A 187 15.25 12.97 14.18
CA THR A 187 14.40 14.06 13.70
C THR A 187 14.33 14.03 12.18
N PRO A 188 13.20 13.62 11.59
CA PRO A 188 13.01 13.63 10.15
C PRO A 188 12.71 15.03 9.64
N THR A 189 13.19 15.34 8.45
CA THR A 189 12.85 16.54 7.67
C THR A 189 12.58 16.11 6.23
N LEU A 190 11.35 16.27 5.78
CA LEU A 190 10.94 15.94 4.42
C LEU A 190 10.91 17.20 3.56
N THR A 191 11.49 17.09 2.39
CA THR A 191 11.46 18.13 1.34
C THR A 191 11.22 17.44 0.00
N GLU A 192 10.83 18.21 -1.02
CA GLU A 192 10.56 17.65 -2.34
C GLU A 192 11.65 16.68 -2.82
N GLY A 193 11.29 15.40 -2.96
CA GLY A 193 12.13 14.31 -3.45
C GLY A 193 13.19 13.79 -2.48
N ASN A 194 13.22 14.26 -1.21
CA ASN A 194 14.29 13.92 -0.29
C ASN A 194 13.83 13.86 1.17
N ALA A 195 14.24 12.81 1.88
CA ALA A 195 14.10 12.68 3.33
C ALA A 195 15.48 12.80 3.99
N GLN A 196 15.64 13.78 4.88
CA GLN A 196 16.81 13.91 5.75
C GLN A 196 16.43 13.45 7.16
N ILE A 197 17.31 12.70 7.80
CA ILE A 197 17.18 12.28 9.19
C ILE A 197 18.39 12.76 9.95
N ASP A 198 18.15 13.62 10.93
CA ASP A 198 19.16 14.06 11.90
C ASP A 198 19.07 13.19 13.14
N GLY A 199 20.21 12.65 13.58
CA GLY A 199 20.31 11.76 14.74
C GLY A 199 21.23 12.30 15.82
N VAL A 200 20.81 12.05 17.07
CA VAL A 200 21.65 12.29 18.25
C VAL A 200 21.72 11.03 19.10
N PRO A 201 22.89 10.71 19.68
CA PRO A 201 23.11 9.54 20.53
C PRO A 201 22.17 9.47 21.72
#